data_4e53625f95649751b1b04a780c4e49d1
#
_entry.id   4e53625f95649751b1b04a780c4e49d1
#
_cell.length_a   1.000
_cell.length_b   1.000
_cell.length_c   1.000
_cell.angle_alpha   90.00
_cell.angle_beta   90.00
_cell.angle_gamma   90.00
#
_symmetry.space_group_name_H-M   'P 1'
#
loop_
_entity.id
_entity.type
_entity.pdbx_description
1 polymer ?
#
loop_
_entity_poly.entity_id
_entity_poly.type
_entity_poly.pdbx_seq_one_letter_code
_entity_poly.pdbx_strand_id
1 'polypeptide(L)'
;MGSSAQTEYCAFTKAVEHLGDRWSLLIVRELAQFGPQGFNTLATGLPGRVSRSVLAAKLHKLEEIGLLARDPSVPGRSAPYCLTPAGEQLLPTLKSLWDWAEHWIPEDPAMAGRDPSVILWWLRHRVDRGAAPVQQVAIEIDMREARPDRTWLLLARDAEPNVCLEDPMLGDERYVYVEAGADDLLPVARGQRTWAEAIGDGSVTAYGPPELVSAMTGWFAAPS
;
A
#
# COMPACT_ATOMS: atom_id res chain seq x y z
N MET A 1 -0.77 -55.41 3.86
CA MET A 1 -1.54 -54.54 2.96
C MET A 1 -1.87 -53.28 3.74
N GLY A 2 -0.99 -52.32 3.67
CA GLY A 2 -1.15 -51.02 4.31
C GLY A 2 -1.82 -50.10 3.34
N SER A 3 -3.10 -49.77 3.63
CA SER A 3 -3.80 -48.68 2.97
C SER A 3 -3.10 -47.37 3.35
N SER A 4 -2.35 -46.79 2.42
CA SER A 4 -1.90 -45.45 2.51
C SER A 4 -3.17 -44.57 2.44
N ALA A 5 -3.63 -44.08 3.58
CA ALA A 5 -4.61 -43.02 3.62
C ALA A 5 -4.00 -41.85 2.84
N GLN A 6 -4.40 -41.67 1.59
CA GLN A 6 -4.25 -40.42 0.87
C GLN A 6 -5.04 -39.40 1.70
N THR A 7 -4.32 -38.62 2.49
CA THR A 7 -4.87 -37.46 3.14
C THR A 7 -5.36 -36.56 2.00
N GLU A 8 -6.66 -36.50 1.78
CA GLU A 8 -7.23 -35.56 0.82
C GLU A 8 -6.88 -34.15 1.29
N TYR A 9 -5.83 -33.61 0.69
CA TYR A 9 -5.35 -32.25 0.98
C TYR A 9 -6.40 -31.27 0.45
N CYS A 10 -7.18 -30.69 1.34
CA CYS A 10 -8.16 -29.70 0.91
C CYS A 10 -7.42 -28.44 0.39
N ALA A 11 -8.01 -27.76 -0.59
CA ALA A 11 -7.41 -26.56 -1.20
C ALA A 11 -7.10 -25.48 -0.17
N PHE A 12 -7.92 -25.35 0.88
CA PHE A 12 -7.70 -24.40 1.97
C PHE A 12 -6.42 -24.74 2.77
N THR A 13 -6.19 -26.04 3.09
CA THR A 13 -4.99 -26.47 3.80
C THR A 13 -3.73 -26.15 2.98
N LYS A 14 -3.76 -26.36 1.66
CA LYS A 14 -2.66 -25.96 0.76
C LYS A 14 -2.42 -24.45 0.79
N ALA A 15 -3.48 -23.64 0.74
CA ALA A 15 -3.35 -22.19 0.81
C ALA A 15 -2.70 -21.76 2.14
N VAL A 16 -3.15 -22.31 3.27
CA VAL A 16 -2.59 -22.01 4.60
C VAL A 16 -1.12 -22.44 4.70
N GLU A 17 -0.74 -23.59 4.13
CA GLU A 17 0.65 -24.05 4.14
C GLU A 17 1.61 -23.06 3.44
N HIS A 18 1.14 -22.41 2.38
CA HIS A 18 1.95 -21.45 1.62
C HIS A 18 1.83 -20.02 2.11
N LEU A 19 0.66 -19.60 2.59
CA LEU A 19 0.33 -18.21 2.90
C LEU A 19 0.13 -17.96 4.40
N GLY A 20 0.02 -19.01 5.24
CA GLY A 20 -0.30 -18.91 6.67
C GLY A 20 0.82 -18.38 7.56
N ASP A 21 1.90 -17.89 6.98
CA ASP A 21 2.95 -17.20 7.73
C ASP A 21 2.76 -15.68 7.71
N ARG A 22 3.43 -15.02 8.65
CA ARG A 22 3.31 -13.56 8.83
C ARG A 22 3.63 -12.74 7.57
N TRP A 23 4.58 -13.20 6.74
CA TRP A 23 5.18 -12.34 5.70
C TRP A 23 4.57 -12.52 4.32
N SER A 24 4.07 -13.70 3.99
CA SER A 24 3.61 -14.03 2.64
C SER A 24 2.51 -13.08 2.17
N LEU A 25 1.44 -12.90 2.95
CA LEU A 25 0.34 -11.99 2.59
C LEU A 25 0.76 -10.52 2.64
N LEU A 26 1.68 -10.14 3.55
CA LEU A 26 2.20 -8.78 3.61
C LEU A 26 3.05 -8.43 2.37
N ILE A 27 3.84 -9.37 1.86
CA ILE A 27 4.61 -9.16 0.61
C ILE A 27 3.65 -8.99 -0.57
N VAL A 28 2.61 -9.83 -0.68
CA VAL A 28 1.61 -9.71 -1.76
C VAL A 28 0.91 -8.35 -1.67
N ARG A 29 0.49 -7.93 -0.47
CA ARG A 29 -0.11 -6.62 -0.24
C ARG A 29 0.82 -5.48 -0.67
N GLU A 30 2.08 -5.53 -0.28
CA GLU A 30 3.08 -4.51 -0.57
C GLU A 30 3.27 -4.33 -2.07
N LEU A 31 3.43 -5.42 -2.81
CA LEU A 31 3.56 -5.39 -4.26
C LEU A 31 2.26 -4.96 -4.97
N ALA A 32 1.10 -5.27 -4.40
CA ALA A 32 -0.18 -4.80 -4.93
C ALA A 32 -0.36 -3.29 -4.78
N GLN A 33 0.15 -2.74 -3.69
CA GLN A 33 -0.01 -1.33 -3.35
C GLN A 33 0.96 -0.43 -4.10
N PHE A 34 2.21 -0.84 -4.17
CA PHE A 34 3.31 -0.01 -4.67
C PHE A 34 3.87 -0.48 -6.02
N GLY A 35 3.32 -1.55 -6.60
CA GLY A 35 3.81 -2.12 -7.84
C GLY A 35 5.13 -2.90 -7.68
N PRO A 36 5.87 -3.09 -8.79
CA PRO A 36 7.13 -3.84 -8.77
C PRO A 36 8.18 -3.21 -7.86
N GLN A 37 8.81 -4.02 -7.00
CA GLN A 37 9.81 -3.54 -6.03
C GLN A 37 11.04 -4.44 -5.96
N GLY A 38 12.20 -3.79 -5.75
CA GLY A 38 13.45 -4.49 -5.46
C GLY A 38 13.50 -5.06 -4.03
N PHE A 39 14.42 -5.99 -3.81
CA PHE A 39 14.61 -6.64 -2.50
C PHE A 39 14.80 -5.65 -1.35
N ASN A 40 15.61 -4.62 -1.55
CA ASN A 40 15.90 -3.64 -0.50
C ASN A 40 14.67 -2.77 -0.16
N THR A 41 13.91 -2.37 -1.17
CA THR A 41 12.67 -1.61 -1.00
C THR A 41 11.65 -2.42 -0.21
N LEU A 42 11.42 -3.69 -0.59
CA LEU A 42 10.57 -4.61 0.18
C LEU A 42 11.05 -4.81 1.61
N ALA A 43 12.36 -4.92 1.84
CA ALA A 43 12.92 -5.10 3.18
C ALA A 43 12.67 -3.90 4.11
N THR A 44 12.55 -2.70 3.55
CA THR A 44 12.29 -1.46 4.32
C THR A 44 10.81 -1.10 4.39
N GLY A 45 10.01 -1.45 3.37
CA GLY A 45 8.58 -1.12 3.28
C GLY A 45 7.67 -2.04 4.09
N LEU A 46 8.11 -3.28 4.36
CA LEU A 46 7.28 -4.22 5.12
C LEU A 46 7.15 -3.80 6.60
N PRO A 47 5.94 -3.90 7.18
CA PRO A 47 5.71 -3.51 8.56
C PRO A 47 6.48 -4.39 9.54
N GLY A 48 7.29 -3.77 10.37
CA GLY A 48 8.17 -4.44 11.30
C GLY A 48 9.50 -4.88 10.65
N ARG A 49 10.39 -5.46 11.46
CA ARG A 49 11.72 -5.86 10.98
C ARG A 49 11.70 -7.31 10.47
N VAL A 50 11.76 -7.50 9.18
CA VAL A 50 12.04 -8.80 8.56
C VAL A 50 13.55 -8.96 8.36
N SER A 51 14.13 -10.09 8.75
CA SER A 51 15.53 -10.36 8.44
C SER A 51 15.70 -10.63 6.94
N ARG A 52 16.85 -10.21 6.39
CA ARG A 52 17.15 -10.41 4.95
C ARG A 52 17.05 -11.87 4.51
N SER A 53 17.47 -12.81 5.36
CA SER A 53 17.39 -14.24 5.08
C SER A 53 15.94 -14.76 5.05
N VAL A 54 15.11 -14.30 5.97
CA VAL A 54 13.66 -14.64 6.00
C VAL A 54 12.96 -14.06 4.77
N LEU A 55 13.20 -12.80 4.45
CA LEU A 55 12.61 -12.17 3.27
C LEU A 55 13.03 -12.91 1.98
N ALA A 56 14.31 -13.21 1.83
CA ALA A 56 14.81 -13.94 0.66
C ALA A 56 14.14 -15.33 0.51
N ALA A 57 14.01 -16.07 1.62
CA ALA A 57 13.36 -17.39 1.62
C ALA A 57 11.86 -17.26 1.26
N LYS A 58 11.17 -16.22 1.75
CA LYS A 58 9.75 -15.99 1.43
C LYS A 58 9.55 -15.60 -0.01
N LEU A 59 10.34 -14.68 -0.53
CA LEU A 59 10.28 -14.29 -1.94
C LEU A 59 10.53 -15.48 -2.86
N HIS A 60 11.53 -16.30 -2.55
CA HIS A 60 11.80 -17.53 -3.31
C HIS A 60 10.61 -18.50 -3.29
N LYS A 61 10.05 -18.75 -2.11
CA LYS A 61 8.87 -19.61 -1.97
C LYS A 61 7.65 -19.09 -2.76
N LEU A 62 7.42 -17.78 -2.73
CA LEU A 62 6.31 -17.16 -3.47
C LEU A 62 6.54 -17.19 -4.99
N GLU A 63 7.80 -17.08 -5.44
CA GLU A 63 8.18 -17.32 -6.85
C GLU A 63 7.94 -18.78 -7.26
N GLU A 64 8.36 -19.76 -6.44
CA GLU A 64 8.18 -21.20 -6.72
C GLU A 64 6.72 -21.60 -6.89
N ILE A 65 5.82 -21.04 -6.10
CA ILE A 65 4.38 -21.30 -6.21
C ILE A 65 3.67 -20.39 -7.23
N GLY A 66 4.42 -19.54 -7.93
CA GLY A 66 3.94 -18.74 -9.04
C GLY A 66 3.07 -17.52 -8.65
N LEU A 67 3.15 -17.03 -7.41
CA LEU A 67 2.46 -15.81 -7.00
C LEU A 67 3.25 -14.55 -7.34
N LEU A 68 4.57 -14.65 -7.36
CA LEU A 68 5.50 -13.59 -7.74
C LEU A 68 6.33 -13.99 -8.96
N ALA A 69 6.80 -12.99 -9.66
CA ALA A 69 7.81 -13.15 -10.72
C ALA A 69 8.81 -11.99 -10.65
N ARG A 70 9.94 -12.15 -11.37
CA ARG A 70 10.81 -11.02 -11.68
C ARG A 70 10.23 -10.26 -12.85
N ASP A 71 10.25 -8.92 -12.78
CA ASP A 71 9.76 -8.08 -13.85
C ASP A 71 10.55 -8.38 -15.15
N PRO A 72 9.87 -8.90 -16.19
CA PRO A 72 10.54 -9.30 -17.43
C PRO A 72 11.04 -8.09 -18.24
N SER A 73 10.57 -6.89 -17.97
CA SER A 73 11.01 -5.67 -18.65
C SER A 73 12.40 -5.20 -18.18
N VAL A 74 12.86 -5.67 -17.00
CA VAL A 74 14.15 -5.33 -16.41
C VAL A 74 15.07 -6.56 -16.42
N PRO A 75 16.06 -6.62 -17.31
CA PRO A 75 16.93 -7.77 -17.37
C PRO A 75 17.88 -7.89 -16.16
N GLY A 76 18.17 -9.13 -15.76
CA GLY A 76 19.20 -9.46 -14.76
C GLY A 76 18.65 -9.80 -13.36
N ARG A 77 19.59 -10.14 -12.46
CA ARG A 77 19.26 -10.56 -11.08
C ARG A 77 18.75 -9.41 -10.19
N SER A 78 18.89 -8.18 -10.63
CA SER A 78 18.38 -6.99 -9.94
C SER A 78 16.96 -6.63 -10.34
N ALA A 79 16.32 -7.37 -11.27
CA ALA A 79 14.94 -7.15 -11.67
C ALA A 79 14.02 -7.12 -10.44
N PRO A 80 13.11 -6.14 -10.33
CA PRO A 80 12.17 -6.06 -9.23
C PRO A 80 11.21 -7.26 -9.22
N TYR A 81 10.66 -7.56 -8.06
CA TYR A 81 9.57 -8.53 -7.93
C TYR A 81 8.25 -7.86 -8.30
N CYS A 82 7.39 -8.58 -8.99
CA CYS A 82 6.02 -8.17 -9.31
C CYS A 82 5.03 -9.32 -9.03
N LEU A 83 3.77 -8.98 -8.87
CA LEU A 83 2.71 -9.98 -8.82
C LEU A 83 2.51 -10.63 -10.19
N THR A 84 2.24 -11.92 -10.17
CA THR A 84 1.70 -12.64 -11.34
C THR A 84 0.17 -12.50 -11.36
N PRO A 85 -0.52 -12.90 -12.44
CA PRO A 85 -1.98 -12.97 -12.44
C PRO A 85 -2.55 -13.82 -11.29
N ALA A 86 -1.84 -14.88 -10.85
CA ALA A 86 -2.23 -15.68 -9.69
C ALA A 86 -2.07 -14.89 -8.37
N GLY A 87 -1.01 -14.10 -8.25
CA GLY A 87 -0.82 -13.19 -7.11
C GLY A 87 -1.89 -12.11 -7.04
N GLU A 88 -2.25 -11.52 -8.17
CA GLU A 88 -3.33 -10.53 -8.26
C GLU A 88 -4.70 -11.10 -7.85
N GLN A 89 -4.98 -12.36 -8.19
CA GLN A 89 -6.22 -13.03 -7.79
C GLN A 89 -6.36 -13.23 -6.27
N LEU A 90 -5.30 -13.05 -5.48
CA LEU A 90 -5.38 -13.03 -4.01
C LEU A 90 -5.92 -11.70 -3.44
N LEU A 91 -5.92 -10.61 -4.21
CA LEU A 91 -6.30 -9.29 -3.71
C LEU A 91 -7.73 -9.22 -3.15
N PRO A 92 -8.76 -9.84 -3.75
CA PRO A 92 -10.09 -9.90 -3.15
C PRO A 92 -10.11 -10.61 -1.79
N THR A 93 -9.27 -11.64 -1.62
CA THR A 93 -9.15 -12.36 -0.33
C THR A 93 -8.47 -11.48 0.72
N LEU A 94 -7.41 -10.75 0.34
CA LEU A 94 -6.76 -9.79 1.24
C LEU A 94 -7.73 -8.69 1.66
N LYS A 95 -8.54 -8.18 0.73
CA LYS A 95 -9.57 -7.20 1.05
C LYS A 95 -10.61 -7.77 2.02
N SER A 96 -11.08 -8.99 1.82
CA SER A 96 -12.04 -9.63 2.72
C SER A 96 -11.46 -9.85 4.13
N LEU A 97 -10.16 -10.22 4.23
CA LEU A 97 -9.46 -10.30 5.52
C LEU A 97 -9.34 -8.93 6.19
N TRP A 98 -9.07 -7.89 5.41
CA TRP A 98 -9.03 -6.51 5.88
C TRP A 98 -10.39 -6.10 6.45
N ASP A 99 -11.47 -6.22 5.66
CA ASP A 99 -12.83 -5.83 6.04
C ASP A 99 -13.28 -6.58 7.33
N TRP A 100 -12.92 -7.86 7.45
CA TRP A 100 -13.18 -8.66 8.64
C TRP A 100 -12.40 -8.13 9.85
N ALA A 101 -11.12 -7.84 9.68
CA ALA A 101 -10.28 -7.36 10.76
C ALA A 101 -10.72 -5.97 11.26
N GLU A 102 -11.05 -5.05 10.36
CA GLU A 102 -11.61 -3.72 10.67
C GLU A 102 -12.87 -3.81 11.55
N HIS A 103 -13.71 -4.81 11.30
CA HIS A 103 -14.97 -4.97 12.03
C HIS A 103 -14.81 -5.67 13.38
N TRP A 104 -13.92 -6.66 13.46
CA TRP A 104 -13.86 -7.57 14.62
C TRP A 104 -12.63 -7.43 15.50
N ILE A 105 -11.54 -6.84 15.00
CA ILE A 105 -10.31 -6.66 15.78
C ILE A 105 -10.26 -5.21 16.28
N PRO A 106 -10.23 -5.00 17.62
CA PRO A 106 -10.08 -3.65 18.16
C PRO A 106 -8.81 -2.98 17.60
N GLU A 107 -8.93 -1.71 17.26
CA GLU A 107 -7.79 -0.92 16.83
C GLU A 107 -6.75 -0.79 17.96
N ASP A 108 -5.50 -0.97 17.59
CA ASP A 108 -4.37 -0.52 18.39
C ASP A 108 -3.88 0.81 17.79
N PRO A 109 -4.09 1.96 18.46
CA PRO A 109 -3.68 3.27 17.94
C PRO A 109 -2.18 3.33 17.60
N ALA A 110 -1.35 2.54 18.28
CA ALA A 110 0.08 2.47 18.00
C ALA A 110 0.42 1.74 16.69
N MET A 111 -0.53 1.07 16.04
CA MET A 111 -0.27 0.34 14.79
C MET A 111 -0.14 1.28 13.59
N ALA A 112 -0.88 2.39 13.55
CA ALA A 112 -0.82 3.33 12.44
C ALA A 112 0.59 3.91 12.23
N GLY A 113 1.27 4.31 13.31
CA GLY A 113 2.66 4.76 13.26
C GLY A 113 3.68 3.67 12.91
N ARG A 114 3.28 2.38 12.97
CA ARG A 114 4.14 1.24 12.65
C ARG A 114 4.00 0.74 11.22
N ASP A 115 2.88 1.03 10.58
CA ASP A 115 2.59 0.62 9.19
C ASP A 115 1.95 1.77 8.39
N PRO A 116 2.75 2.75 7.94
CA PRO A 116 2.24 3.87 7.17
C PRO A 116 1.63 3.46 5.83
N SER A 117 1.90 2.25 5.35
CA SER A 117 1.30 1.73 4.12
C SER A 117 -0.22 1.61 4.22
N VAL A 118 -0.76 1.46 5.43
CA VAL A 118 -2.20 1.48 5.71
C VAL A 118 -2.81 2.83 5.34
N ILE A 119 -2.17 3.93 5.72
CA ILE A 119 -2.63 5.29 5.42
C ILE A 119 -2.67 5.50 3.90
N LEU A 120 -1.60 5.12 3.22
CA LEU A 120 -1.49 5.24 1.76
C LEU A 120 -2.53 4.37 1.03
N TRP A 121 -2.79 3.18 1.57
CA TRP A 121 -3.82 2.29 1.05
C TRP A 121 -5.21 2.95 1.12
N TRP A 122 -5.57 3.52 2.28
CA TRP A 122 -6.83 4.24 2.45
C TRP A 122 -6.92 5.46 1.54
N LEU A 123 -5.90 6.29 1.50
CA LEU A 123 -5.87 7.47 0.63
C LEU A 123 -6.09 7.09 -0.83
N ARG A 124 -5.36 6.09 -1.34
CA ARG A 124 -5.50 5.60 -2.70
C ARG A 124 -6.93 5.15 -3.03
N HIS A 125 -7.55 4.37 -2.12
CA HIS A 125 -8.87 3.78 -2.36
C HIS A 125 -10.03 4.76 -2.17
N ARG A 126 -9.77 5.90 -1.55
CA ARG A 126 -10.76 6.96 -1.35
C ARG A 126 -10.69 8.09 -2.37
N VAL A 127 -9.80 7.99 -3.35
CA VAL A 127 -9.76 8.96 -4.44
C VAL A 127 -11.09 8.91 -5.21
N ASP A 128 -11.77 10.05 -5.27
CA ASP A 128 -12.89 10.26 -6.20
C ASP A 128 -12.32 10.58 -7.59
N ARG A 129 -12.35 9.58 -8.47
CA ARG A 129 -11.83 9.74 -9.83
C ARG A 129 -12.58 10.80 -10.63
N GLY A 130 -13.85 11.03 -10.33
CA GLY A 130 -14.64 12.08 -10.97
C GLY A 130 -14.16 13.47 -10.63
N ALA A 131 -13.70 13.65 -9.38
CA ALA A 131 -13.16 14.91 -8.85
C ALA A 131 -11.64 15.05 -9.08
N ALA A 132 -10.94 13.96 -9.40
CA ALA A 132 -9.50 13.97 -9.62
C ALA A 132 -9.09 14.92 -10.77
N PRO A 133 -7.87 15.50 -10.71
CA PRO A 133 -7.39 16.43 -11.72
C PRO A 133 -7.28 15.77 -13.11
N VAL A 134 -7.51 16.53 -14.17
CA VAL A 134 -7.35 16.04 -15.56
C VAL A 134 -5.88 15.75 -15.83
N GLN A 135 -5.01 16.69 -15.49
CA GLN A 135 -3.56 16.51 -15.56
C GLN A 135 -3.06 15.72 -14.35
N GLN A 136 -2.09 14.85 -14.54
CA GLN A 136 -1.48 14.10 -13.43
C GLN A 136 -0.84 15.06 -12.42
N VAL A 137 -1.19 14.88 -11.16
CA VAL A 137 -0.68 15.61 -10.01
C VAL A 137 -0.10 14.61 -9.02
N ALA A 138 0.93 14.99 -8.30
CA ALA A 138 1.50 14.23 -7.21
C ALA A 138 1.15 14.91 -5.87
N ILE A 139 0.66 14.13 -4.92
CA ILE A 139 0.65 14.52 -3.51
C ILE A 139 1.87 13.87 -2.88
N GLU A 140 2.89 14.67 -2.55
CA GLU A 140 4.01 14.23 -1.73
C GLU A 140 3.55 14.18 -0.28
N ILE A 141 3.68 13.03 0.36
CA ILE A 141 3.25 12.82 1.75
C ILE A 141 4.51 12.53 2.58
N ASP A 142 4.84 13.47 3.45
CA ASP A 142 5.91 13.35 4.46
C ASP A 142 5.29 12.96 5.80
N MET A 143 5.50 11.72 6.22
CA MET A 143 5.07 11.21 7.51
C MET A 143 6.27 11.10 8.45
N ARG A 144 6.38 12.02 9.39
CA ARG A 144 7.58 12.26 10.22
C ARG A 144 8.15 11.03 10.93
N GLU A 145 7.31 10.08 11.34
CA GLU A 145 7.73 8.86 12.07
C GLU A 145 7.75 7.61 11.18
N ALA A 146 7.39 7.74 9.91
CA ALA A 146 7.30 6.61 8.98
C ALA A 146 8.64 6.27 8.31
N ARG A 147 8.67 5.09 7.69
CA ARG A 147 9.76 4.67 6.79
C ARG A 147 9.19 3.85 5.63
N PRO A 148 9.36 4.28 4.40
CA PRO A 148 9.96 5.58 4.01
C PRO A 148 9.18 6.76 4.57
N ASP A 149 9.87 7.83 4.88
CA ASP A 149 9.28 9.09 5.40
C ASP A 149 8.52 9.85 4.31
N ARG A 150 8.91 9.71 3.06
CA ARG A 150 8.26 10.33 1.90
C ARG A 150 7.71 9.31 0.93
N THR A 151 6.51 9.60 0.45
CA THR A 151 5.82 8.83 -0.58
C THR A 151 5.00 9.77 -1.45
N TRP A 152 4.67 9.34 -2.66
CA TRP A 152 3.92 10.17 -3.61
C TRP A 152 2.65 9.43 -4.03
N LEU A 153 1.51 10.05 -3.80
CA LEU A 153 0.22 9.59 -4.35
C LEU A 153 -0.03 10.31 -5.68
N LEU A 154 0.01 9.57 -6.77
CA LEU A 154 -0.25 10.07 -8.11
C LEU A 154 -1.73 10.00 -8.43
N LEU A 155 -2.30 11.11 -8.86
CA LEU A 155 -3.70 11.26 -9.20
C LEU A 155 -3.86 11.80 -10.61
N ALA A 156 -4.74 11.18 -11.38
CA ALA A 156 -5.26 11.71 -12.64
C ALA A 156 -6.66 11.13 -12.88
N ARG A 157 -7.55 11.89 -13.51
CA ARG A 157 -8.95 11.48 -13.76
C ARG A 157 -9.06 10.18 -14.54
N ASP A 158 -8.22 10.00 -15.54
CA ASP A 158 -8.27 8.88 -16.47
C ASP A 158 -7.29 7.75 -16.13
N ALA A 159 -6.69 7.79 -14.93
CA ALA A 159 -5.77 6.76 -14.44
C ALA A 159 -6.19 6.25 -13.06
N GLU A 160 -5.80 5.01 -12.76
CA GLU A 160 -5.91 4.50 -11.40
C GLU A 160 -4.93 5.25 -10.49
N PRO A 161 -5.37 5.68 -9.29
CA PRO A 161 -4.47 6.27 -8.32
C PRO A 161 -3.32 5.32 -8.01
N ASN A 162 -2.10 5.84 -8.00
CA ASN A 162 -0.91 5.04 -7.75
C ASN A 162 -0.04 5.65 -6.65
N VAL A 163 0.61 4.80 -5.86
CA VAL A 163 1.57 5.23 -4.84
C VAL A 163 2.98 4.90 -5.31
N CYS A 164 3.84 5.90 -5.30
CA CYS A 164 5.26 5.78 -5.65
C CYS A 164 6.13 5.96 -4.43
N LEU A 165 7.23 5.21 -4.38
CA LEU A 165 8.27 5.32 -3.34
C LEU A 165 9.46 6.19 -3.81
N GLU A 166 9.45 6.57 -5.08
CA GLU A 166 10.42 7.44 -5.71
C GLU A 166 9.69 8.65 -6.30
N ASP A 167 10.36 9.81 -6.28
CA ASP A 167 9.81 11.03 -6.84
C ASP A 167 9.46 10.82 -8.33
N PRO A 168 8.19 11.06 -8.73
CA PRO A 168 7.77 10.92 -10.11
C PRO A 168 8.32 12.02 -11.05
N MET A 169 9.10 12.98 -10.52
CA MET A 169 9.78 14.03 -11.26
C MET A 169 8.85 14.86 -12.15
N LEU A 170 7.69 15.24 -11.62
CA LEU A 170 6.78 16.18 -12.27
C LEU A 170 7.29 17.62 -12.12
N GLY A 171 6.71 18.58 -12.85
CA GLY A 171 7.01 20.00 -12.62
C GLY A 171 6.40 20.47 -11.27
N ASP A 172 7.05 21.43 -10.60
CA ASP A 172 6.66 21.91 -9.26
C ASP A 172 5.20 22.39 -9.20
N GLU A 173 4.67 22.89 -10.31
CA GLU A 173 3.27 23.30 -10.45
C GLU A 173 2.26 22.14 -10.36
N ARG A 174 2.74 20.91 -10.30
CA ARG A 174 1.94 19.68 -10.20
C ARG A 174 2.11 18.92 -8.89
N TYR A 175 2.71 19.55 -7.89
CA TYR A 175 2.83 18.97 -6.56
C TYR A 175 1.94 19.64 -5.53
N VAL A 176 1.38 18.82 -4.66
CA VAL A 176 0.89 19.24 -3.35
C VAL A 176 1.73 18.51 -2.31
N TYR A 177 2.26 19.25 -1.37
CA TYR A 177 3.07 18.71 -0.28
C TYR A 177 2.22 18.62 0.98
N VAL A 178 2.22 17.46 1.61
CA VAL A 178 1.48 17.17 2.84
C VAL A 178 2.46 16.68 3.90
N GLU A 179 2.48 17.36 5.04
CA GLU A 179 3.26 16.97 6.22
C GLU A 179 2.33 16.69 7.39
N ALA A 180 2.44 15.50 7.99
CA ALA A 180 1.62 15.11 9.14
C ALA A 180 2.30 14.02 9.97
N GLY A 181 1.86 13.82 11.20
CA GLY A 181 2.06 12.58 11.93
C GLY A 181 1.14 11.47 11.38
N ALA A 182 1.54 10.21 11.53
CA ALA A 182 0.71 9.09 11.10
C ALA A 182 -0.65 9.07 11.83
N ASP A 183 -0.66 9.41 13.12
CA ASP A 183 -1.87 9.43 13.95
C ASP A 183 -2.84 10.54 13.52
N ASP A 184 -2.33 11.66 12.99
CA ASP A 184 -3.14 12.77 12.49
C ASP A 184 -3.69 12.51 11.09
N LEU A 185 -2.91 11.82 10.25
CA LEU A 185 -3.28 11.55 8.86
C LEU A 185 -4.21 10.33 8.72
N LEU A 186 -4.14 9.34 9.63
CA LEU A 186 -4.97 8.14 9.56
C LEU A 186 -6.48 8.43 9.59
N PRO A 187 -7.01 9.27 10.51
CA PRO A 187 -8.43 9.63 10.50
C PRO A 187 -8.87 10.31 9.20
N VAL A 188 -8.00 11.13 8.60
CA VAL A 188 -8.26 11.77 7.30
C VAL A 188 -8.28 10.72 6.18
N ALA A 189 -7.31 9.84 6.17
CA ALA A 189 -7.23 8.77 5.19
C ALA A 189 -8.45 7.84 5.24
N ARG A 190 -8.97 7.54 6.41
CA ARG A 190 -10.20 6.75 6.62
C ARG A 190 -11.49 7.51 6.35
N GLY A 191 -11.45 8.83 6.24
CA GLY A 191 -12.61 9.69 6.11
C GLY A 191 -13.45 9.81 7.39
N GLN A 192 -12.82 9.60 8.52
CA GLN A 192 -13.38 9.92 9.83
C GLN A 192 -13.22 11.41 10.13
N ARG A 193 -12.36 12.09 9.38
CA ARG A 193 -12.05 13.49 9.44
C ARG A 193 -11.83 14.07 8.05
N THR A 194 -12.22 15.30 7.83
CA THR A 194 -11.98 15.98 6.54
C THR A 194 -10.57 16.56 6.47
N TRP A 195 -10.05 16.70 5.25
CA TRP A 195 -8.82 17.43 4.99
C TRP A 195 -8.90 18.88 5.49
N ALA A 196 -10.06 19.53 5.29
CA ALA A 196 -10.26 20.92 5.70
C ALA A 196 -10.16 21.11 7.22
N GLU A 197 -10.73 20.21 8.01
CA GLU A 197 -10.62 20.21 9.47
C GLU A 197 -9.18 20.00 9.93
N ALA A 198 -8.48 19.02 9.35
CA ALA A 198 -7.12 18.69 9.72
C ALA A 198 -6.10 19.76 9.32
N ILE A 199 -6.31 20.44 8.20
CA ILE A 199 -5.51 21.59 7.79
C ILE A 199 -5.87 22.81 8.66
N GLY A 200 -7.15 23.01 8.95
CA GLY A 200 -7.64 24.15 9.70
C GLY A 200 -7.13 24.23 11.16
N ASP A 201 -6.91 23.09 11.81
CA ASP A 201 -6.36 23.04 13.17
C ASP A 201 -4.84 22.80 13.21
N GLY A 202 -4.21 22.65 12.04
CA GLY A 202 -2.76 22.51 11.91
C GLY A 202 -2.21 21.11 12.22
N SER A 203 -3.06 20.09 12.41
CA SER A 203 -2.60 18.69 12.55
C SER A 203 -2.02 18.13 11.26
N VAL A 204 -2.51 18.62 10.12
CA VAL A 204 -1.96 18.37 8.78
C VAL A 204 -1.55 19.69 8.15
N THR A 205 -0.34 19.77 7.65
CA THR A 205 0.12 20.91 6.84
C THR A 205 0.07 20.54 5.37
N ALA A 206 -0.57 21.39 4.54
CA ALA A 206 -0.58 21.22 3.09
C ALA A 206 -0.12 22.51 2.41
N TYR A 207 0.82 22.40 1.46
CA TYR A 207 1.35 23.53 0.72
C TYR A 207 1.67 23.17 -0.74
N GLY A 208 1.88 24.18 -1.55
CA GLY A 208 2.08 24.07 -3.00
C GLY A 208 1.27 25.13 -3.73
N PRO A 209 1.01 24.97 -5.04
CA PRO A 209 0.15 25.88 -5.79
C PRO A 209 -1.22 26.03 -5.12
N PRO A 210 -1.67 27.26 -4.79
CA PRO A 210 -2.89 27.48 -4.00
C PRO A 210 -4.13 26.82 -4.58
N GLU A 211 -4.23 26.80 -5.91
CA GLU A 211 -5.34 26.17 -6.62
C GLU A 211 -5.37 24.65 -6.42
N LEU A 212 -4.20 23.98 -6.42
CA LEU A 212 -4.10 22.55 -6.18
C LEU A 212 -4.37 22.20 -4.72
N VAL A 213 -3.82 22.97 -3.77
CA VAL A 213 -4.04 22.75 -2.35
C VAL A 213 -5.54 22.88 -2.02
N SER A 214 -6.21 23.90 -2.57
CA SER A 214 -7.65 24.07 -2.39
C SER A 214 -8.45 22.93 -3.03
N ALA A 215 -8.09 22.50 -4.24
CA ALA A 215 -8.79 21.44 -4.97
C ALA A 215 -8.57 20.06 -4.34
N MET A 216 -7.39 19.80 -3.74
CA MET A 216 -7.01 18.52 -3.14
C MET A 216 -8.04 18.00 -2.14
N THR A 217 -8.62 18.89 -1.35
CA THR A 217 -9.63 18.53 -0.34
C THR A 217 -10.87 17.86 -0.94
N GLY A 218 -11.16 18.13 -2.20
CA GLY A 218 -12.29 17.55 -2.94
C GLY A 218 -11.94 16.32 -3.78
N TRP A 219 -10.68 15.89 -3.84
CA TRP A 219 -10.28 14.71 -4.62
C TRP A 219 -10.54 13.38 -3.92
N PHE A 220 -10.96 13.42 -2.67
CA PHE A 220 -11.24 12.25 -1.87
C PHE A 220 -12.73 12.17 -1.53
N ALA A 221 -13.26 10.95 -1.49
CA ALA A 221 -14.66 10.73 -1.10
C ALA A 221 -14.95 11.38 0.26
N ALA A 222 -16.15 11.96 0.37
CA ALA A 222 -16.59 12.56 1.62
C ALA A 222 -16.52 11.58 2.80
N PRO A 223 -16.39 12.05 4.04
CA PRO A 223 -16.52 11.23 5.23
C PRO A 223 -17.85 10.46 5.23
N SER A 224 -17.81 9.21 5.67
CA SER A 224 -18.98 8.33 5.78
C SER A 224 -19.79 8.66 7.03
#